data_7523dd8f578fc33ce3fea246b426ecfe
#
_entry.id   7523dd8f578fc33ce3fea246b426ecfe
#
_cell.length_a   1.000
_cell.length_b   1.000
_cell.length_c   1.000
_cell.angle_alpha   90.00
_cell.angle_beta   90.00
_cell.angle_gamma   90.00
#
_symmetry.space_group_name_H-M   'P 1'
#
loop_
_entity.id
_entity.type
_entity.pdbx_description
1 polymer ?
#
loop_
_entity_poly.entity_id
_entity_poly.type
_entity_poly.pdbx_seq_one_letter_code
_entity_poly.pdbx_strand_id
1 'polypeptide(L)'
;RKTGGVAQVTFYEGFLRRDGKATVLDAMDHLEHIIEIAGIEHAGIGSDFDGDGGVPGIASAAEMINITKRLLRKRYSEKDIALIWGGNFLRVMQQVQDARTKATVAFRKQCAQVG
;
A
#
# COMPACT_ATOMS: atom_id res chain seq x y z
N ARG A 1 8.25 -8.60 2.57
CA ARG A 1 8.12 -10.03 2.25
C ARG A 1 8.21 -10.92 3.49
N LYS A 2 9.28 -10.85 4.28
CA LYS A 2 9.46 -11.72 5.47
C LYS A 2 8.40 -11.54 6.56
N THR A 3 7.89 -10.32 6.74
CA THR A 3 6.92 -9.96 7.78
C THR A 3 5.46 -10.07 7.33
N GLY A 4 5.20 -10.27 6.04
CA GLY A 4 3.85 -10.26 5.47
C GLY A 4 3.22 -8.86 5.35
N GLY A 5 3.98 -7.78 5.59
CA GLY A 5 3.50 -6.41 5.54
C GLY A 5 3.26 -5.88 4.12
N VAL A 6 2.94 -4.60 4.04
CA VAL A 6 2.72 -3.85 2.78
C VAL A 6 3.57 -2.59 2.80
N ALA A 7 4.23 -2.28 1.69
CA ALA A 7 4.86 -0.99 1.41
C ALA A 7 3.96 -0.21 0.45
N GLN A 8 3.68 1.05 0.78
CA GLN A 8 2.80 1.91 -0.01
C GLN A 8 3.58 3.06 -0.60
N VAL A 9 3.41 3.31 -1.90
CA VAL A 9 4.03 4.46 -2.59
C VAL A 9 3.28 5.72 -2.20
N THR A 10 4.00 6.72 -1.69
CA THR A 10 3.49 8.08 -1.50
C THR A 10 3.81 8.94 -2.71
N PHE A 11 3.09 10.07 -2.87
CA PHE A 11 3.26 10.97 -4.02
C PHE A 11 3.99 12.25 -3.66
N TYR A 12 4.72 12.23 -2.54
CA TYR A 12 5.58 13.35 -2.17
C TYR A 12 6.77 13.44 -3.13
N GLU A 13 6.91 14.60 -3.78
CA GLU A 13 7.88 14.82 -4.84
C GLU A 13 9.32 14.50 -4.43
N GLY A 14 9.73 14.91 -3.21
CA GLY A 14 11.08 14.71 -2.71
C GLY A 14 11.45 13.25 -2.46
N PHE A 15 10.47 12.35 -2.28
CA PHE A 15 10.72 10.91 -2.17
C PHE A 15 10.79 10.23 -3.54
N LEU A 16 10.07 10.77 -4.52
CA LEU A 16 10.02 10.21 -5.87
C LEU A 16 11.24 10.61 -6.70
N ARG A 17 11.68 11.88 -6.59
CA ARG A 17 12.85 12.38 -7.31
C ARG A 17 13.54 13.50 -6.54
N ARG A 18 14.87 13.54 -6.64
CA ARG A 18 15.68 14.55 -5.95
C ARG A 18 15.75 15.91 -6.66
N ASP A 19 15.38 15.96 -7.94
CA ASP A 19 15.50 17.16 -8.78
C ASP A 19 14.23 18.02 -8.83
N GLY A 20 13.19 17.66 -8.04
CA GLY A 20 11.93 18.38 -7.99
C GLY A 20 11.10 18.30 -9.28
N LYS A 21 11.26 17.26 -10.08
CA LYS A 21 10.56 17.06 -11.36
C LYS A 21 9.82 15.74 -11.41
N ALA A 22 9.36 15.26 -10.24
CA ALA A 22 8.61 14.02 -10.17
C ALA A 22 7.25 14.11 -10.86
N THR A 23 6.80 13.01 -11.41
CA THR A 23 5.51 12.84 -12.07
C THR A 23 4.88 11.52 -11.68
N VAL A 24 3.67 11.25 -12.17
CA VAL A 24 3.04 9.95 -12.04
C VAL A 24 3.92 8.80 -12.56
N LEU A 25 4.82 9.03 -13.50
CA LEU A 25 5.73 7.99 -14.01
C LEU A 25 6.72 7.56 -12.94
N ASP A 26 7.29 8.50 -12.21
CA ASP A 26 8.21 8.21 -11.12
C ASP A 26 7.51 7.43 -9.99
N ALA A 27 6.26 7.80 -9.66
CA ALA A 27 5.46 7.03 -8.70
C ALA A 27 5.21 5.59 -9.17
N MET A 28 4.97 5.38 -10.47
CA MET A 28 4.81 4.04 -11.05
C MET A 28 6.12 3.24 -11.00
N ASP A 29 7.26 3.86 -11.26
CA ASP A 29 8.57 3.19 -11.18
C ASP A 29 8.86 2.73 -9.74
N HIS A 30 8.56 3.56 -8.72
CA HIS A 30 8.66 3.17 -7.32
C HIS A 30 7.72 2.02 -6.97
N LEU A 31 6.47 2.04 -7.44
CA LEU A 31 5.51 0.96 -7.23
C LEU A 31 6.03 -0.36 -7.83
N GLU A 32 6.52 -0.32 -9.06
CA GLU A 32 7.06 -1.50 -9.74
C GLU A 32 8.30 -2.05 -9.03
N HIS A 33 9.17 -1.16 -8.55
CA HIS A 33 10.31 -1.59 -7.75
C HIS A 33 9.89 -2.32 -6.46
N ILE A 34 8.87 -1.83 -5.76
CA ILE A 34 8.30 -2.54 -4.60
C ILE A 34 7.78 -3.92 -5.02
N ILE A 35 7.06 -4.01 -6.14
CA ILE A 35 6.52 -5.28 -6.65
C ILE A 35 7.66 -6.24 -7.00
N GLU A 36 8.71 -5.77 -7.65
CA GLU A 36 9.88 -6.58 -8.02
C GLU A 36 10.58 -7.17 -6.79
N ILE A 37 10.85 -6.35 -5.78
CA ILE A 37 11.61 -6.77 -4.60
C ILE A 37 10.76 -7.56 -3.60
N ALA A 38 9.53 -7.13 -3.34
CA ALA A 38 8.70 -7.69 -2.28
C ALA A 38 7.62 -8.66 -2.79
N GLY A 39 7.14 -8.49 -4.00
CA GLY A 39 6.01 -9.20 -4.58
C GLY A 39 4.74 -8.36 -4.60
N ILE A 40 3.81 -8.73 -5.48
CA ILE A 40 2.55 -8.00 -5.71
C ILE A 40 1.68 -7.91 -4.45
N GLU A 41 1.71 -8.93 -3.59
CA GLU A 41 0.95 -8.98 -2.34
C GLU A 41 1.47 -8.02 -1.27
N HIS A 42 2.60 -7.36 -1.52
CA HIS A 42 3.26 -6.46 -0.57
C HIS A 42 3.31 -5.01 -1.05
N ALA A 43 2.70 -4.70 -2.18
CA ALA A 43 2.67 -3.37 -2.78
C ALA A 43 1.32 -2.68 -2.59
N GLY A 44 1.32 -1.35 -2.47
CA GLY A 44 0.11 -0.56 -2.36
C GLY A 44 0.31 0.92 -2.68
N ILE A 45 -0.78 1.67 -2.60
CA ILE A 45 -0.82 3.11 -2.85
C ILE A 45 -1.12 3.84 -1.55
N GLY A 46 -0.31 4.83 -1.20
CA GLY A 46 -0.39 5.61 0.04
C GLY A 46 -0.74 7.08 -0.11
N SER A 47 -0.70 7.62 -1.31
CA SER A 47 -0.92 9.02 -1.71
C SER A 47 -0.17 10.09 -0.94
N ASP A 48 -0.49 10.31 0.32
CA ASP A 48 0.04 11.38 1.20
C ASP A 48 -0.45 12.79 0.80
N PHE A 49 -1.70 12.91 0.32
CA PHE A 49 -2.26 14.18 -0.18
C PHE A 49 -2.41 15.26 0.89
N ASP A 50 -2.55 14.91 2.15
CA ASP A 50 -2.62 15.82 3.30
C ASP A 50 -1.23 16.19 3.87
N GLY A 51 -0.16 15.56 3.34
CA GLY A 51 1.24 15.78 3.69
C GLY A 51 2.10 16.21 2.50
N ASP A 52 1.64 17.17 1.71
CA ASP A 52 2.30 17.67 0.50
C ASP A 52 2.48 16.64 -0.63
N GLY A 53 1.77 15.52 -0.57
CA GLY A 53 1.70 14.54 -1.65
C GLY A 53 0.91 15.07 -2.84
N GLY A 54 1.39 14.73 -4.02
CA GLY A 54 0.75 15.09 -5.29
C GLY A 54 1.76 15.60 -6.29
N VAL A 55 1.83 14.93 -7.43
CA VAL A 55 2.73 15.30 -8.54
C VAL A 55 1.92 15.33 -9.84
N PRO A 56 2.43 15.99 -10.91
CA PRO A 56 1.74 16.01 -12.19
C PRO A 56 1.27 14.64 -12.66
N GLY A 57 -0.03 14.54 -12.94
CA GLY A 57 -0.71 13.32 -13.34
C GLY A 57 -1.36 12.50 -12.18
N ILE A 58 -1.06 12.85 -10.93
CA ILE A 58 -1.72 12.34 -9.71
C ILE A 58 -1.71 13.43 -8.62
N ALA A 59 -2.10 14.64 -8.95
CA ALA A 59 -2.09 15.78 -8.04
C ALA A 59 -3.26 15.77 -7.05
N SER A 60 -4.27 14.94 -7.27
CA SER A 60 -5.46 14.83 -6.41
C SER A 60 -6.11 13.46 -6.53
N ALA A 61 -7.07 13.19 -5.64
CA ALA A 61 -7.87 11.97 -5.67
C ALA A 61 -8.60 11.75 -7.01
N ALA A 62 -9.02 12.82 -7.69
CA ALA A 62 -9.68 12.75 -8.99
C ALA A 62 -8.75 12.19 -10.09
N GLU A 63 -7.44 12.37 -9.96
CA GLU A 63 -6.45 11.90 -10.93
C GLU A 63 -5.92 10.49 -10.65
N MET A 64 -6.27 9.89 -9.53
CA MET A 64 -5.79 8.54 -9.16
C MET A 64 -6.17 7.47 -10.18
N ILE A 65 -7.23 7.67 -10.96
CA ILE A 65 -7.58 6.82 -12.10
C ILE A 65 -6.42 6.66 -13.11
N ASN A 66 -5.50 7.63 -13.16
CA ASN A 66 -4.35 7.57 -14.05
C ASN A 66 -3.38 6.43 -13.68
N ILE A 67 -3.30 6.06 -12.41
CA ILE A 67 -2.54 4.90 -11.95
C ILE A 67 -3.17 3.61 -12.50
N THR A 68 -4.49 3.44 -12.34
CA THR A 68 -5.22 2.29 -12.89
C THR A 68 -5.02 2.16 -14.40
N LYS A 69 -5.15 3.26 -15.15
CA LYS A 69 -4.93 3.26 -16.59
C LYS A 69 -3.50 2.81 -16.97
N ARG A 70 -2.50 3.18 -16.17
CA ARG A 70 -1.10 2.78 -16.40
C ARG A 70 -0.87 1.31 -16.08
N LEU A 71 -1.42 0.81 -14.97
CA LEU A 71 -1.36 -0.60 -14.60
C LEU A 71 -2.00 -1.48 -15.69
N LEU A 72 -3.16 -1.08 -16.22
CA LEU A 72 -3.81 -1.78 -17.33
C LEU A 72 -2.95 -1.78 -18.60
N ARG A 73 -2.33 -0.65 -18.96
CA ARG A 73 -1.40 -0.58 -20.10
C ARG A 73 -0.18 -1.50 -19.93
N LYS A 74 0.28 -1.71 -18.70
CA LYS A 74 1.36 -2.64 -18.34
C LYS A 74 0.87 -4.07 -18.16
N ARG A 75 -0.39 -4.35 -18.48
CA ARG A 75 -1.03 -5.68 -18.46
C ARG A 75 -1.12 -6.35 -17.09
N TYR A 76 -1.18 -5.57 -16.02
CA TYR A 76 -1.58 -6.09 -14.71
C TYR A 76 -3.03 -6.58 -14.79
N SER A 77 -3.31 -7.74 -14.19
CA SER A 77 -4.66 -8.28 -14.13
C SER A 77 -5.56 -7.43 -13.21
N GLU A 78 -6.87 -7.52 -13.36
CA GLU A 78 -7.82 -6.87 -12.45
C GLU A 78 -7.59 -7.28 -10.98
N LYS A 79 -7.24 -8.55 -10.77
CA LYS A 79 -6.88 -9.08 -9.46
C LYS A 79 -5.65 -8.37 -8.88
N ASP A 80 -4.60 -8.19 -9.66
CA ASP A 80 -3.38 -7.51 -9.23
C ASP A 80 -3.66 -6.05 -8.89
N ILE A 81 -4.45 -5.37 -9.73
CA ILE A 81 -4.86 -3.99 -9.51
C ILE A 81 -5.68 -3.86 -8.22
N ALA A 82 -6.61 -4.77 -7.96
CA ALA A 82 -7.38 -4.78 -6.71
C ALA A 82 -6.50 -5.01 -5.47
N LEU A 83 -5.47 -5.84 -5.56
CA LEU A 83 -4.48 -6.02 -4.48
C LEU A 83 -3.71 -4.73 -4.20
N ILE A 84 -3.19 -4.06 -5.23
CA ILE A 84 -2.44 -2.80 -5.13
C ILE A 84 -3.31 -1.69 -4.53
N TRP A 85 -4.57 -1.56 -4.98
CA TRP A 85 -5.48 -0.49 -4.53
C TRP A 85 -5.94 -0.62 -3.09
N GLY A 86 -5.97 -1.80 -2.51
CA GLY A 86 -6.40 -1.92 -1.11
C GLY A 86 -6.43 -3.34 -0.58
N GLY A 87 -6.52 -4.35 -1.42
CA GLY A 87 -6.61 -5.75 -0.99
C GLY A 87 -5.47 -6.15 -0.07
N ASN A 88 -4.24 -5.75 -0.39
CA ASN A 88 -3.08 -6.03 0.44
C ASN A 88 -3.13 -5.32 1.80
N PHE A 89 -3.53 -4.06 1.83
CA PHE A 89 -3.68 -3.30 3.06
C PHE A 89 -4.77 -3.89 3.97
N LEU A 90 -5.94 -4.19 3.39
CA LEU A 90 -7.07 -4.80 4.12
C LEU A 90 -6.70 -6.16 4.70
N ARG A 91 -5.94 -6.96 3.98
CA ARG A 91 -5.40 -8.23 4.48
C ARG A 91 -4.56 -8.03 5.74
N VAL A 92 -3.61 -7.10 5.71
CA VAL A 92 -2.76 -6.81 6.88
C VAL A 92 -3.58 -6.28 8.05
N MET A 93 -4.53 -5.38 7.78
CA MET A 93 -5.44 -4.86 8.81
C MET A 93 -6.24 -5.99 9.46
N GLN A 94 -6.79 -6.91 8.68
CA GLN A 94 -7.52 -8.08 9.19
C GLN A 94 -6.63 -8.98 10.05
N GLN A 95 -5.39 -9.25 9.61
CA GLN A 95 -4.43 -10.05 10.37
C GLN A 95 -4.10 -9.43 11.74
N VAL A 96 -3.96 -8.11 11.80
CA VAL A 96 -3.72 -7.37 13.06
C VAL A 96 -4.94 -7.48 13.98
N GLN A 97 -6.15 -7.33 13.45
CA GLN A 97 -7.39 -7.48 14.22
C GLN A 97 -7.54 -8.90 14.77
N ASP A 98 -7.24 -9.92 13.97
CA ASP A 98 -7.30 -11.34 14.39
C ASP A 98 -6.28 -11.64 15.48
N ALA A 99 -5.06 -11.12 15.36
CA ALA A 99 -4.01 -11.26 16.37
C ALA A 99 -4.43 -10.62 17.71
N ARG A 100 -5.03 -9.44 17.68
CA ARG A 100 -5.59 -8.77 18.87
C ARG A 100 -6.66 -9.63 19.54
N THR A 101 -7.59 -10.16 18.77
CA THR A 101 -8.69 -11.01 19.29
C THR A 101 -8.13 -12.25 19.96
N LYS A 102 -7.18 -12.94 19.33
CA LYS A 102 -6.52 -14.13 19.90
C LYS A 102 -5.80 -13.81 21.21
N ALA A 103 -5.06 -12.70 21.26
CA ALA A 103 -4.35 -12.25 22.47
C ALA A 103 -5.33 -11.95 23.63
N THR A 104 -6.44 -11.26 23.32
CA THR A 104 -7.48 -10.94 24.32
C THR A 104 -8.13 -12.21 24.88
N VAL A 105 -8.44 -13.19 24.04
CA VAL A 105 -9.03 -14.47 24.47
C VAL A 105 -8.04 -15.27 25.33
N ALA A 106 -6.77 -15.33 24.93
CA ALA A 106 -5.72 -15.99 25.71
C ALA A 106 -5.55 -15.36 27.10
N PHE A 107 -5.50 -14.05 27.19
CA PHE A 107 -5.40 -13.31 28.45
C PHE A 107 -6.59 -13.59 29.38
N ARG A 108 -7.83 -13.54 28.85
CA ARG A 108 -9.04 -13.85 29.64
C ARG A 108 -9.03 -15.28 30.21
N LYS A 109 -8.58 -16.27 29.41
CA LYS A 109 -8.45 -17.65 29.86
C LYS A 109 -7.43 -17.79 30.99
N GLN A 110 -6.30 -17.12 30.88
CA GLN A 110 -5.26 -17.13 31.90
C GLN A 110 -5.75 -16.51 33.23
N CYS A 111 -6.46 -15.37 33.17
CA CYS A 111 -7.04 -14.75 34.36
C CYS A 111 -8.10 -15.65 35.04
N ALA A 112 -8.89 -16.40 34.27
CA ALA A 112 -9.91 -17.30 34.81
C ALA A 112 -9.35 -18.56 35.51
N GLN A 113 -8.06 -18.90 35.27
CA GLN A 113 -7.38 -20.03 35.90
C GLN A 113 -6.69 -19.69 37.23
N VAL A 114 -6.55 -18.40 37.54
CA VAL A 114 -5.83 -17.89 38.72
C VAL A 114 -6.81 -17.47 39.84
N GLY A 115 -8.09 -17.45 39.56
CA GLY A 115 -9.17 -17.22 40.54
C GLY A 115 -9.91 -18.48 40.92
#